data_4ae0415cfc78f2c6c6e97aa9c8411550
#
_entry.id   4ae0415cfc78f2c6c6e97aa9c8411550
#
_cell.length_a   1.000
_cell.length_b   1.000
_cell.length_c   1.000
_cell.angle_alpha   90.00
_cell.angle_beta   90.00
_cell.angle_gamma   90.00
#
_symmetry.space_group_name_H-M   'P 1'
#
loop_
_entity.id
_entity.type
_entity.pdbx_description
1 polymer ?
#
loop_
_entity_poly.entity_id
_entity_poly.type
_entity_poly.pdbx_seq_one_letter_code
_entity_poly.pdbx_strand_id
1 'polypeptide(L)'
;LDLIRAKGYEIKGETFGENDLKYISFRPLDRERFARGSVKSLGAEYTRERIKERIEAKALEQSQKRVPFPRKAKPIIKDYSSKKLIDTSEEKFTQSPGLKHWADIQNLKIAAASYSGAGSIAELEKQLAAKSALAKTARNSLVETEHQLKNLGQILKYAEQYKANHIYHVRYQKSKDQDAYLRRHETELLLHDGAENMLKRFGIDLKNLDVEKLRSDYNALYSKKETLQNTYKSAEKEINALNRKLDNLKQYLDRDSQDHQTSDRKAERNQNTL
;
A
#
# COMPACT_ATOMS: atom_id res chain seq x y z
N LEU A 1 10.60 18.94 47.74
CA LEU A 1 11.01 18.57 49.12
C LEU A 1 11.45 17.13 49.22
N ASP A 2 10.89 16.20 48.47
CA ASP A 2 11.24 14.77 48.50
C ASP A 2 12.70 14.47 48.15
N LEU A 3 13.30 15.23 47.25
CA LEU A 3 14.74 15.15 46.95
C LEU A 3 15.62 15.49 48.17
N ILE A 4 15.16 16.38 49.07
CA ILE A 4 15.89 16.75 50.29
C ILE A 4 15.76 15.65 51.32
N ARG A 5 14.58 15.01 51.44
CA ARG A 5 14.39 13.83 52.28
C ARG A 5 15.24 12.63 51.80
N ALA A 6 15.28 12.40 50.48
CA ALA A 6 16.12 11.35 49.91
C ALA A 6 17.63 11.54 50.20
N LYS A 7 18.07 12.79 50.51
CA LYS A 7 19.43 13.11 50.93
C LYS A 7 19.64 13.04 52.46
N GLY A 8 18.67 12.48 53.21
CA GLY A 8 18.82 12.29 54.64
C GLY A 8 18.51 13.54 55.49
N TYR A 9 17.57 14.38 55.06
CA TYR A 9 17.09 15.52 55.83
C TYR A 9 15.68 15.34 56.32
N GLU A 10 15.41 15.64 57.59
CA GLU A 10 14.05 15.84 58.07
C GLU A 10 13.57 17.26 57.79
N ILE A 11 12.27 17.39 57.49
CA ILE A 11 11.65 18.67 57.13
C ILE A 11 10.44 18.87 58.03
N LYS A 12 10.31 20.08 58.61
CA LYS A 12 9.13 20.53 59.36
C LYS A 12 8.52 21.77 58.69
N GLY A 13 7.18 21.86 58.70
CA GLY A 13 6.45 23.03 58.16
C GLY A 13 6.40 23.03 56.65
N GLU A 14 6.32 21.88 56.04
CA GLU A 14 6.30 21.71 54.55
C GLU A 14 4.95 21.96 53.89
N THR A 15 3.84 21.99 54.66
CA THR A 15 2.52 22.32 54.19
C THR A 15 2.38 23.81 53.89
N PHE A 16 1.61 24.20 52.88
CA PHE A 16 1.41 25.58 52.47
C PHE A 16 -0.05 26.03 52.65
N GLY A 17 -0.61 25.81 53.85
CA GLY A 17 -1.97 26.18 54.24
C GLY A 17 -1.99 27.46 55.12
N GLU A 18 -3.22 27.91 55.45
CA GLU A 18 -3.44 29.15 56.20
C GLU A 18 -2.93 29.10 57.64
N ASN A 19 -2.84 27.92 58.29
CA ASN A 19 -2.41 27.69 59.68
C ASN A 19 -1.00 27.11 59.79
N ASP A 20 -0.16 27.28 58.80
CA ASP A 20 1.14 26.62 58.74
C ASP A 20 2.23 27.37 59.52
N LEU A 21 3.29 26.64 59.89
CA LEU A 21 4.46 27.21 60.57
C LEU A 21 5.10 28.30 59.72
N LYS A 22 5.50 29.43 60.40
CA LYS A 22 6.12 30.59 59.73
C LYS A 22 7.35 30.23 58.90
N TYR A 23 8.07 29.17 59.23
CA TYR A 23 9.30 28.75 58.58
C TYR A 23 9.24 27.27 58.22
N ILE A 24 9.79 26.90 57.06
CA ILE A 24 10.20 25.53 56.78
C ILE A 24 11.53 25.30 57.48
N SER A 25 11.68 24.22 58.22
CA SER A 25 12.90 23.93 58.96
C SER A 25 13.48 22.59 58.51
N PHE A 26 14.79 22.53 58.36
CA PHE A 26 15.53 21.39 57.87
C PHE A 26 16.50 20.87 58.94
N ARG A 27 16.59 19.54 59.08
CA ARG A 27 17.53 18.91 59.97
C ARG A 27 18.22 17.74 59.29
N PRO A 28 19.53 17.72 59.11
CA PRO A 28 20.22 16.49 58.73
C PRO A 28 20.13 15.47 59.85
N LEU A 29 20.09 14.17 59.52
CA LEU A 29 19.91 13.09 60.49
C LEU A 29 21.03 12.99 61.55
N ASP A 30 22.20 13.56 61.28
CA ASP A 30 23.37 13.61 62.16
C ASP A 30 23.38 14.79 63.19
N ARG A 31 22.33 15.66 63.13
CA ARG A 31 22.23 16.84 64.02
C ARG A 31 20.92 16.84 64.82
N GLU A 32 20.98 17.30 66.02
CA GLU A 32 19.83 17.38 66.92
C GLU A 32 18.90 18.58 66.62
N ARG A 33 19.45 19.72 66.15
CA ARG A 33 18.68 20.95 65.98
C ARG A 33 18.28 21.23 64.56
N PHE A 34 17.03 21.70 64.37
CA PHE A 34 16.52 22.16 63.09
C PHE A 34 17.08 23.56 62.77
N ALA A 35 17.58 23.71 61.53
CA ALA A 35 17.87 25.01 60.95
C ALA A 35 16.61 25.61 60.34
N ARG A 36 16.27 26.85 60.66
CA ARG A 36 15.07 27.52 60.12
C ARG A 36 15.36 28.10 58.73
N GLY A 37 14.43 27.92 57.82
CA GLY A 37 14.42 28.53 56.47
C GLY A 37 14.13 30.02 56.54
N SER A 38 15.09 30.80 57.10
CA SER A 38 15.01 32.24 57.18
C SER A 38 16.25 32.89 56.58
N VAL A 39 16.13 34.14 56.13
CA VAL A 39 17.24 34.90 55.54
C VAL A 39 18.50 34.87 56.38
N LYS A 40 18.35 34.97 57.73
CA LYS A 40 19.47 35.00 58.67
C LYS A 40 20.12 33.64 58.94
N SER A 41 19.40 32.53 58.73
CA SER A 41 19.89 31.19 59.08
C SER A 41 20.42 30.41 57.87
N LEU A 42 19.62 30.32 56.81
CA LEU A 42 19.92 29.52 55.61
C LEU A 42 20.03 30.37 54.32
N GLY A 43 19.72 31.66 54.40
CA GLY A 43 19.75 32.59 53.29
C GLY A 43 18.34 32.77 52.62
N ALA A 44 18.22 33.78 51.78
CA ALA A 44 16.96 34.20 51.16
C ALA A 44 16.30 33.10 50.28
N GLU A 45 17.11 32.27 49.68
CA GLU A 45 16.64 31.18 48.78
C GLU A 45 15.90 30.05 49.51
N TYR A 46 16.04 29.96 50.84
CA TYR A 46 15.43 28.91 51.68
C TYR A 46 14.27 29.45 52.53
N THR A 47 13.81 30.67 52.24
CA THR A 47 12.58 31.20 52.84
C THR A 47 11.35 30.43 52.28
N ARG A 48 10.29 30.37 53.08
CA ARG A 48 9.06 29.68 52.75
C ARG A 48 8.44 30.17 51.43
N GLU A 49 8.39 31.48 51.28
CA GLU A 49 7.87 32.14 50.08
C GLU A 49 8.67 31.76 48.84
N ARG A 50 10.02 31.79 48.95
CA ARG A 50 10.89 31.49 47.83
C ARG A 50 10.84 29.99 47.44
N ILE A 51 10.71 29.11 48.44
CA ILE A 51 10.51 27.67 48.15
C ILE A 51 9.17 27.42 47.45
N LYS A 52 8.11 28.11 47.90
CA LYS A 52 6.79 28.03 47.27
C LYS A 52 6.82 28.49 45.80
N GLU A 53 7.39 29.67 45.55
CA GLU A 53 7.56 30.19 44.18
C GLU A 53 8.31 29.21 43.27
N ARG A 54 9.38 28.59 43.77
CA ARG A 54 10.18 27.62 43.00
C ARG A 54 9.43 26.34 42.74
N ILE A 55 8.56 25.88 43.62
CA ILE A 55 7.69 24.71 43.41
C ILE A 55 6.65 25.05 42.35
N GLU A 56 6.00 26.23 42.47
CA GLU A 56 4.99 26.70 41.53
C GLU A 56 5.59 26.92 40.13
N ALA A 57 6.77 27.56 40.03
CA ALA A 57 7.48 27.76 38.79
C ALA A 57 7.83 26.41 38.10
N LYS A 58 8.32 25.42 38.86
CA LYS A 58 8.58 24.08 38.32
C LYS A 58 7.31 23.32 37.92
N ALA A 59 6.22 23.48 38.67
CA ALA A 59 4.94 22.89 38.30
C ALA A 59 4.42 23.50 37.00
N LEU A 60 4.58 24.83 36.83
CA LEU A 60 4.23 25.53 35.61
C LEU A 60 5.10 25.10 34.41
N GLU A 61 6.42 25.00 34.59
CA GLU A 61 7.33 24.46 33.57
C GLU A 61 7.00 23.01 33.19
N GLN A 62 6.66 22.17 34.15
CA GLN A 62 6.25 20.79 33.91
C GLN A 62 4.89 20.69 33.19
N SER A 63 3.96 21.59 33.49
CA SER A 63 2.69 21.69 32.80
C SER A 63 2.84 22.18 31.35
N GLN A 64 3.77 23.12 31.11
CA GLN A 64 4.13 23.63 29.80
C GLN A 64 4.97 22.60 28.99
N LYS A 65 5.83 21.82 29.66
CA LYS A 65 6.59 20.71 29.06
C LYS A 65 5.77 19.43 28.90
N ARG A 66 4.58 19.31 29.44
CA ARG A 66 3.58 18.34 29.01
C ARG A 66 3.04 18.79 27.66
N VAL A 67 3.89 18.68 26.64
CA VAL A 67 3.39 18.51 25.28
C VAL A 67 2.35 17.38 25.41
N PRO A 68 1.07 17.62 25.11
CA PRO A 68 0.13 16.50 25.09
C PRO A 68 0.79 15.47 24.21
N PHE A 69 1.05 14.28 24.76
CA PHE A 69 1.52 13.14 23.96
C PHE A 69 0.69 13.19 22.70
N PRO A 70 1.30 13.28 21.49
CA PRO A 70 0.54 13.32 20.27
C PRO A 70 -0.42 12.14 20.40
N ARG A 71 -1.73 12.43 20.45
CA ARG A 71 -2.77 11.39 20.56
C ARG A 71 -2.32 10.36 19.58
N LYS A 72 -1.99 9.16 20.05
CA LYS A 72 -1.43 8.07 19.25
C LYS A 72 -2.15 8.14 17.93
N ALA A 73 -1.41 8.46 16.86
CA ALA A 73 -1.99 8.57 15.53
C ALA A 73 -2.95 7.40 15.41
N LYS A 74 -4.20 7.66 15.00
CA LYS A 74 -5.24 6.61 14.91
C LYS A 74 -4.52 5.38 14.41
N PRO A 75 -4.59 4.23 15.07
CA PRO A 75 -3.76 3.08 14.72
C PRO A 75 -3.89 2.93 13.23
N ILE A 76 -2.78 3.00 12.52
CA ILE A 76 -2.75 2.71 11.09
C ILE A 76 -3.41 1.35 11.05
N ILE A 77 -4.65 1.28 10.54
CA ILE A 77 -5.37 0.02 10.40
C ILE A 77 -4.48 -0.78 9.48
N LYS A 78 -3.64 -1.63 10.08
CA LYS A 78 -2.74 -2.48 9.30
C LYS A 78 -3.67 -3.34 8.48
N ASP A 79 -3.63 -3.17 7.17
CA ASP A 79 -4.40 -4.01 6.27
C ASP A 79 -3.89 -5.45 6.38
N TYR A 80 -4.57 -6.23 7.21
CA TYR A 80 -4.27 -7.64 7.41
C TYR A 80 -4.70 -8.50 6.23
N SER A 81 -5.61 -8.00 5.37
CA SER A 81 -6.13 -8.75 4.21
C SER A 81 -5.06 -9.01 3.14
N SER A 82 -4.03 -8.18 3.11
CA SER A 82 -2.90 -8.33 2.18
C SER A 82 -1.77 -9.24 2.70
N LYS A 83 -1.83 -9.68 3.96
CA LYS A 83 -0.79 -10.50 4.59
C LYS A 83 -1.06 -11.99 4.38
N LYS A 84 0.02 -12.78 4.40
CA LYS A 84 -0.04 -14.25 4.46
C LYS A 84 -0.03 -14.70 5.92
N LEU A 85 -0.60 -15.88 6.19
CA LEU A 85 -0.49 -16.52 7.49
C LEU A 85 0.98 -16.80 7.84
N ILE A 86 1.29 -16.66 9.13
CA ILE A 86 2.59 -16.99 9.69
C ILE A 86 2.64 -18.50 9.89
N ASP A 87 3.66 -19.15 9.38
CA ASP A 87 3.87 -20.57 9.64
C ASP A 87 4.41 -20.78 11.06
N THR A 88 3.60 -21.38 11.92
CA THR A 88 3.93 -21.65 13.32
C THR A 88 4.62 -23.00 13.53
N SER A 89 4.88 -23.77 12.48
CA SER A 89 5.63 -25.05 12.56
C SER A 89 7.13 -24.85 12.63
N GLU A 90 7.64 -23.65 12.30
CA GLU A 90 9.06 -23.34 12.40
C GLU A 90 9.58 -23.47 13.84
N GLU A 91 10.82 -23.93 14.00
CA GLU A 91 11.46 -24.22 15.28
C GLU A 91 11.42 -23.06 16.28
N LYS A 92 11.58 -21.83 15.82
CA LYS A 92 11.46 -20.63 16.68
C LYS A 92 10.13 -20.48 17.42
N PHE A 93 9.05 -20.99 16.85
CA PHE A 93 7.72 -20.96 17.50
C PHE A 93 7.53 -22.13 18.46
N THR A 94 8.15 -23.29 18.18
CA THR A 94 8.09 -24.44 19.11
C THR A 94 8.92 -24.20 20.36
N GLN A 95 10.04 -23.49 20.24
CA GLN A 95 10.92 -23.13 21.37
C GLN A 95 10.40 -21.98 22.24
N SER A 96 9.49 -21.14 21.72
CA SER A 96 8.96 -19.97 22.44
C SER A 96 7.43 -19.94 22.43
N PRO A 97 6.76 -20.42 23.52
CA PRO A 97 5.30 -20.40 23.62
C PRO A 97 4.69 -19.00 23.47
N GLY A 98 5.36 -17.97 23.98
CA GLY A 98 4.91 -16.59 23.85
C GLY A 98 4.95 -16.08 22.41
N LEU A 99 5.98 -16.47 21.64
CA LEU A 99 6.10 -16.13 20.23
C LEU A 99 5.05 -16.87 19.39
N LYS A 100 4.79 -18.16 19.72
CA LYS A 100 3.72 -18.92 19.08
C LYS A 100 2.37 -18.27 19.31
N HIS A 101 2.03 -17.96 20.54
CA HIS A 101 0.76 -17.30 20.90
C HIS A 101 0.60 -15.94 20.18
N TRP A 102 1.68 -15.16 20.07
CA TRP A 102 1.66 -13.91 19.31
C TRP A 102 1.35 -14.19 17.83
N ALA A 103 1.98 -15.19 17.22
CA ALA A 103 1.76 -15.57 15.82
C ALA A 103 0.32 -16.05 15.58
N ASP A 104 -0.26 -16.82 16.52
CA ASP A 104 -1.65 -17.29 16.45
C ASP A 104 -2.63 -16.12 16.48
N ILE A 105 -2.39 -15.13 17.36
CA ILE A 105 -3.19 -13.88 17.37
C ILE A 105 -3.06 -13.12 16.03
N GLN A 106 -1.87 -13.06 15.42
CA GLN A 106 -1.72 -12.42 14.12
C GLN A 106 -2.45 -13.21 13.02
N ASN A 107 -2.37 -14.54 13.04
CA ASN A 107 -3.08 -15.41 12.09
C ASN A 107 -4.60 -15.26 12.21
N LEU A 108 -5.12 -15.19 13.42
CA LEU A 108 -6.55 -14.91 13.66
C LEU A 108 -6.96 -13.56 13.05
N LYS A 109 -6.14 -12.52 13.23
CA LYS A 109 -6.41 -11.19 12.64
C LYS A 109 -6.38 -11.22 11.11
N ILE A 110 -5.46 -11.98 10.52
CA ILE A 110 -5.35 -12.15 9.07
C ILE A 110 -6.58 -12.91 8.54
N ALA A 111 -6.97 -14.01 9.20
CA ALA A 111 -8.15 -14.78 8.83
C ALA A 111 -9.44 -13.95 8.95
N ALA A 112 -9.62 -13.24 10.06
CA ALA A 112 -10.76 -12.35 10.26
C ALA A 112 -10.84 -11.23 9.21
N ALA A 113 -9.71 -10.61 8.85
CA ALA A 113 -9.64 -9.60 7.79
C ALA A 113 -9.92 -10.19 6.40
N SER A 114 -9.49 -11.44 6.16
CA SER A 114 -9.78 -12.17 4.91
C SER A 114 -11.26 -12.52 4.79
N TYR A 115 -11.92 -12.85 5.92
CA TYR A 115 -13.34 -13.15 5.97
C TYR A 115 -14.22 -11.88 5.92
N SER A 116 -13.68 -10.72 6.34
CA SER A 116 -14.43 -9.47 6.41
C SER A 116 -14.99 -9.08 5.02
N GLY A 117 -16.32 -8.95 4.94
CA GLY A 117 -17.04 -8.59 3.71
C GLY A 117 -17.37 -9.78 2.79
N ALA A 118 -17.01 -11.01 3.16
CA ALA A 118 -17.39 -12.22 2.46
C ALA A 118 -18.46 -12.97 3.28
N GLY A 119 -19.64 -13.18 2.74
CA GLY A 119 -20.71 -13.94 3.43
C GLY A 119 -20.34 -15.40 3.66
N SER A 120 -19.50 -15.99 2.80
CA SER A 120 -19.01 -17.38 2.92
C SER A 120 -17.81 -17.61 1.99
N ILE A 121 -17.10 -18.72 2.17
CA ILE A 121 -16.04 -19.18 1.25
C ILE A 121 -16.62 -19.39 -0.15
N ALA A 122 -17.81 -19.99 -0.26
CA ALA A 122 -18.49 -20.20 -1.53
C ALA A 122 -18.76 -18.87 -2.28
N GLU A 123 -19.08 -17.81 -1.56
CA GLU A 123 -19.27 -16.49 -2.17
C GLU A 123 -17.94 -15.91 -2.67
N LEU A 124 -16.84 -16.10 -1.96
CA LEU A 124 -15.49 -15.71 -2.42
C LEU A 124 -15.09 -16.49 -3.67
N GLU A 125 -15.35 -17.79 -3.71
CA GLU A 125 -15.09 -18.63 -4.89
C GLU A 125 -15.92 -18.19 -6.09
N LYS A 126 -17.19 -17.84 -5.89
CA LYS A 126 -18.05 -17.27 -6.92
C LYS A 126 -17.54 -15.95 -7.46
N GLN A 127 -17.13 -15.03 -6.57
CA GLN A 127 -16.52 -13.75 -6.94
C GLN A 127 -15.22 -13.96 -7.72
N LEU A 128 -14.37 -14.90 -7.29
CA LEU A 128 -13.14 -15.26 -7.97
C LEU A 128 -13.43 -15.80 -9.39
N ALA A 129 -14.40 -16.69 -9.54
CA ALA A 129 -14.81 -17.23 -10.84
C ALA A 129 -15.33 -16.12 -11.77
N ALA A 130 -16.16 -15.20 -11.26
CA ALA A 130 -16.67 -14.07 -12.02
C ALA A 130 -15.54 -13.12 -12.48
N LYS A 131 -14.60 -12.79 -11.61
CA LYS A 131 -13.44 -11.94 -11.94
C LYS A 131 -12.49 -12.62 -12.92
N SER A 132 -12.28 -13.93 -12.78
CA SER A 132 -11.48 -14.73 -13.71
C SER A 132 -12.09 -14.79 -15.11
N ALA A 133 -13.42 -14.92 -15.21
CA ALA A 133 -14.13 -14.86 -16.48
C ALA A 133 -13.97 -13.47 -17.14
N LEU A 134 -14.12 -12.40 -16.36
CA LEU A 134 -13.93 -11.03 -16.86
C LEU A 134 -12.49 -10.81 -17.37
N ALA A 135 -11.49 -11.25 -16.62
CA ALA A 135 -10.08 -11.15 -17.03
C ALA A 135 -9.80 -11.93 -18.31
N LYS A 136 -10.35 -13.13 -18.44
CA LYS A 136 -10.24 -13.96 -19.66
C LYS A 136 -10.86 -13.26 -20.87
N THR A 137 -12.06 -12.71 -20.71
CA THR A 137 -12.74 -11.97 -21.78
C THR A 137 -11.95 -10.73 -22.18
N ALA A 138 -11.48 -9.94 -21.22
CA ALA A 138 -10.66 -8.75 -21.47
C ALA A 138 -9.35 -9.11 -22.20
N ARG A 139 -8.69 -10.21 -21.80
CA ARG A 139 -7.47 -10.70 -22.45
C ARG A 139 -7.71 -11.11 -23.90
N ASN A 140 -8.79 -11.86 -24.17
CA ASN A 140 -9.12 -12.28 -25.52
C ASN A 140 -9.41 -11.07 -26.43
N SER A 141 -10.20 -10.11 -25.92
CA SER A 141 -10.49 -8.87 -26.64
C SER A 141 -9.23 -8.01 -26.85
N LEU A 142 -8.27 -8.04 -25.91
CA LEU A 142 -6.98 -7.34 -26.04
C LEU A 142 -6.15 -7.93 -27.19
N VAL A 143 -6.01 -9.25 -27.24
CA VAL A 143 -5.30 -9.96 -28.32
C VAL A 143 -5.92 -9.64 -29.67
N GLU A 144 -7.23 -9.71 -29.78
CA GLU A 144 -7.95 -9.38 -31.02
C GLU A 144 -7.72 -7.92 -31.46
N THR A 145 -7.81 -6.98 -30.49
CA THR A 145 -7.55 -5.56 -30.77
C THR A 145 -6.10 -5.32 -31.20
N GLU A 146 -5.12 -6.04 -30.63
CA GLU A 146 -3.72 -5.96 -31.03
C GLU A 146 -3.49 -6.47 -32.46
N HIS A 147 -4.16 -7.55 -32.85
CA HIS A 147 -4.14 -8.01 -34.25
C HIS A 147 -4.72 -6.97 -35.20
N GLN A 148 -5.88 -6.39 -34.86
CA GLN A 148 -6.50 -5.34 -35.65
C GLN A 148 -5.61 -4.11 -35.77
N LEU A 149 -4.97 -3.66 -34.69
CA LEU A 149 -4.01 -2.54 -34.68
C LEU A 149 -2.80 -2.82 -35.56
N LYS A 150 -2.25 -4.02 -35.50
CA LYS A 150 -1.11 -4.41 -36.35
C LYS A 150 -1.48 -4.36 -37.84
N ASN A 151 -2.62 -4.91 -38.20
CA ASN A 151 -3.09 -4.91 -39.58
C ASN A 151 -3.40 -3.48 -40.06
N LEU A 152 -4.18 -2.73 -39.28
CA LEU A 152 -4.54 -1.35 -39.64
C LEU A 152 -3.31 -0.44 -39.67
N GLY A 153 -2.33 -0.64 -38.77
CA GLY A 153 -1.06 0.10 -38.79
C GLY A 153 -0.23 -0.14 -40.06
N GLN A 154 -0.24 -1.38 -40.58
CA GLN A 154 0.40 -1.66 -41.87
C GLN A 154 -0.35 -0.99 -43.03
N ILE A 155 -1.67 -1.08 -43.05
CA ILE A 155 -2.50 -0.41 -44.08
C ILE A 155 -2.25 1.12 -44.04
N LEU A 156 -2.30 1.72 -42.84
CA LEU A 156 -2.06 3.17 -42.68
C LEU A 156 -0.69 3.58 -43.19
N LYS A 157 0.36 2.82 -42.86
CA LYS A 157 1.72 3.08 -43.34
C LYS A 157 1.78 3.11 -44.88
N TYR A 158 1.20 2.12 -45.55
CA TYR A 158 1.21 2.07 -47.02
C TYR A 158 0.27 3.11 -47.62
N ALA A 159 -0.85 3.44 -46.98
CA ALA A 159 -1.74 4.50 -47.41
C ALA A 159 -1.05 5.90 -47.37
N GLU A 160 -0.31 6.17 -46.32
CA GLU A 160 0.50 7.41 -46.20
C GLU A 160 1.61 7.46 -47.25
N GLN A 161 2.34 6.34 -47.46
CA GLN A 161 3.35 6.24 -48.51
C GLN A 161 2.77 6.44 -49.91
N TYR A 162 1.65 5.81 -50.20
CA TYR A 162 0.93 5.95 -51.48
C TYR A 162 0.53 7.42 -51.70
N LYS A 163 -0.11 8.05 -50.73
CA LYS A 163 -0.58 9.44 -50.84
C LYS A 163 0.59 10.44 -50.99
N ALA A 164 1.65 10.24 -50.23
CA ALA A 164 2.84 11.10 -50.29
C ALA A 164 3.55 11.05 -51.65
N ASN A 165 3.62 9.87 -52.26
CA ASN A 165 4.35 9.66 -53.49
C ASN A 165 3.48 9.75 -54.76
N HIS A 166 2.17 9.80 -54.61
CA HIS A 166 1.22 9.84 -55.73
C HIS A 166 1.47 10.98 -56.70
N ILE A 167 1.91 12.13 -56.22
CA ILE A 167 2.21 13.30 -57.05
C ILE A 167 3.35 13.02 -58.05
N TYR A 168 4.35 12.23 -57.67
CA TYR A 168 5.45 11.81 -58.54
C TYR A 168 5.00 10.88 -59.63
N HIS A 169 4.13 9.93 -59.29
CA HIS A 169 3.53 8.99 -60.23
C HIS A 169 2.67 9.72 -61.29
N VAL A 170 1.82 10.68 -60.88
CA VAL A 170 1.00 11.49 -61.80
C VAL A 170 1.88 12.35 -62.75
N ARG A 171 2.98 12.90 -62.22
CA ARG A 171 3.93 13.67 -63.02
C ARG A 171 4.73 12.79 -63.98
N TYR A 172 5.10 11.58 -63.55
CA TYR A 172 5.74 10.59 -64.38
C TYR A 172 4.88 10.24 -65.60
N GLN A 173 3.60 9.95 -65.42
CA GLN A 173 2.66 9.66 -66.49
C GLN A 173 2.47 10.80 -67.47
N LYS A 174 2.62 12.05 -67.02
CA LYS A 174 2.50 13.28 -67.88
C LYS A 174 3.83 13.75 -68.45
N SER A 175 4.94 13.15 -68.08
CA SER A 175 6.27 13.55 -68.53
C SER A 175 6.48 13.20 -70.00
N LYS A 176 7.08 14.12 -70.75
CA LYS A 176 7.50 13.87 -72.18
C LYS A 176 8.73 12.97 -72.23
N ASP A 177 9.62 13.00 -71.25
CA ASP A 177 10.80 12.15 -71.10
C ASP A 177 10.65 11.36 -69.78
N GLN A 178 10.04 10.20 -69.91
CA GLN A 178 9.77 9.31 -68.79
C GLN A 178 11.06 8.71 -68.23
N ASP A 179 12.05 8.41 -69.09
CA ASP A 179 13.29 7.80 -68.67
C ASP A 179 14.15 8.74 -67.81
N ALA A 180 14.25 10.00 -68.20
CA ALA A 180 14.96 11.00 -67.41
C ALA A 180 14.24 11.31 -66.10
N TYR A 181 12.90 11.32 -66.12
CA TYR A 181 12.09 11.51 -64.88
C TYR A 181 12.24 10.32 -63.92
N LEU A 182 12.17 9.10 -64.45
CA LEU A 182 12.35 7.87 -63.67
C LEU A 182 13.71 7.88 -62.93
N ARG A 183 14.82 8.18 -63.63
CA ARG A 183 16.15 8.22 -63.03
C ARG A 183 16.27 9.25 -61.89
N ARG A 184 15.49 10.33 -61.93
CA ARG A 184 15.51 11.39 -60.90
C ARG A 184 14.64 11.06 -59.70
N HIS A 185 13.57 10.29 -59.88
CA HIS A 185 12.51 10.02 -58.88
C HIS A 185 12.24 8.50 -58.72
N GLU A 186 13.24 7.69 -58.97
CA GLU A 186 13.13 6.23 -58.91
C GLU A 186 12.62 5.74 -57.54
N THR A 187 13.14 6.31 -56.46
CA THR A 187 12.77 5.94 -55.09
C THR A 187 11.31 6.24 -54.82
N GLU A 188 10.82 7.43 -55.13
CA GLU A 188 9.47 7.88 -54.89
C GLU A 188 8.46 7.06 -55.73
N LEU A 189 8.80 6.74 -56.97
CA LEU A 189 7.99 5.90 -57.84
C LEU A 189 7.93 4.45 -57.34
N LEU A 190 9.06 3.90 -56.93
CA LEU A 190 9.16 2.55 -56.40
C LEU A 190 8.37 2.41 -55.07
N LEU A 191 8.43 3.44 -54.20
CA LEU A 191 7.63 3.49 -52.97
C LEU A 191 6.14 3.60 -53.26
N HIS A 192 5.75 4.39 -54.30
CA HIS A 192 4.35 4.47 -54.72
C HIS A 192 3.84 3.14 -55.18
N ASP A 193 4.53 2.46 -56.12
CA ASP A 193 4.11 1.22 -56.72
C ASP A 193 4.11 0.07 -55.70
N GLY A 194 5.11 0.08 -54.80
CA GLY A 194 5.16 -0.87 -53.69
C GLY A 194 3.97 -0.70 -52.74
N ALA A 195 3.65 0.55 -52.35
CA ALA A 195 2.50 0.85 -51.52
C ALA A 195 1.17 0.50 -52.21
N GLU A 196 1.01 0.81 -53.50
CA GLU A 196 -0.16 0.44 -54.28
C GLU A 196 -0.39 -1.07 -54.29
N ASN A 197 0.66 -1.85 -54.58
CA ASN A 197 0.59 -3.29 -54.57
C ASN A 197 0.22 -3.88 -53.20
N MET A 198 0.76 -3.33 -52.12
CA MET A 198 0.42 -3.76 -50.76
C MET A 198 -1.01 -3.42 -50.38
N LEU A 199 -1.49 -2.21 -50.69
CA LEU A 199 -2.88 -1.81 -50.46
C LEU A 199 -3.87 -2.70 -51.22
N LYS A 200 -3.58 -3.03 -52.49
CA LYS A 200 -4.38 -3.99 -53.29
C LYS A 200 -4.42 -5.39 -52.63
N ARG A 201 -3.31 -5.88 -52.08
CA ARG A 201 -3.27 -7.15 -51.33
C ARG A 201 -4.12 -7.12 -50.08
N PHE A 202 -4.20 -5.97 -49.39
CA PHE A 202 -5.11 -5.78 -48.25
C PHE A 202 -6.58 -5.58 -48.67
N GLY A 203 -6.90 -5.56 -49.95
CA GLY A 203 -8.25 -5.37 -50.48
C GLY A 203 -8.77 -3.93 -50.36
N ILE A 204 -7.86 -2.96 -50.26
CA ILE A 204 -8.22 -1.54 -50.10
C ILE A 204 -8.46 -0.93 -51.50
N ASP A 205 -9.61 -0.28 -51.66
CA ASP A 205 -9.94 0.46 -52.87
C ASP A 205 -9.18 1.84 -52.88
N LEU A 206 -8.25 1.96 -53.77
CA LEU A 206 -7.42 3.15 -53.90
C LEU A 206 -8.19 4.41 -54.31
N LYS A 207 -9.33 4.28 -54.97
CA LYS A 207 -10.16 5.42 -55.39
C LYS A 207 -10.85 6.09 -54.22
N ASN A 208 -11.18 5.29 -53.17
CA ASN A 208 -11.86 5.75 -51.99
C ASN A 208 -10.93 5.77 -50.74
N LEU A 209 -9.61 5.86 -50.96
CA LEU A 209 -8.62 5.83 -49.90
C LEU A 209 -8.67 7.10 -49.06
N ASP A 210 -9.21 7.02 -47.85
CA ASP A 210 -9.24 8.09 -46.84
C ASP A 210 -8.24 7.79 -45.74
N VAL A 211 -7.08 8.44 -45.79
CA VAL A 211 -6.01 8.25 -44.82
C VAL A 211 -6.39 8.81 -43.44
N GLU A 212 -7.18 9.92 -43.41
CA GLU A 212 -7.58 10.54 -42.13
C GLU A 212 -8.57 9.63 -41.39
N LYS A 213 -9.47 8.99 -42.11
CA LYS A 213 -10.36 7.98 -41.54
C LYS A 213 -9.59 6.79 -40.99
N LEU A 214 -8.63 6.24 -41.74
CA LEU A 214 -7.76 5.15 -41.26
C LEU A 214 -6.98 5.53 -40.00
N ARG A 215 -6.51 6.78 -39.92
CA ARG A 215 -5.82 7.29 -38.75
C ARG A 215 -6.76 7.42 -37.55
N SER A 216 -7.97 7.91 -37.78
CA SER A 216 -8.99 8.00 -36.76
C SER A 216 -9.37 6.60 -36.21
N ASP A 217 -9.56 5.63 -37.09
CA ASP A 217 -9.87 4.23 -36.73
C ASP A 217 -8.71 3.59 -35.94
N TYR A 218 -7.47 3.85 -36.36
CA TYR A 218 -6.29 3.40 -35.62
C TYR A 218 -6.23 3.98 -34.21
N ASN A 219 -6.47 5.28 -34.04
CA ASN A 219 -6.49 5.94 -32.74
C ASN A 219 -7.64 5.41 -31.84
N ALA A 220 -8.81 5.14 -32.43
CA ALA A 220 -9.92 4.56 -31.69
C ALA A 220 -9.60 3.12 -31.19
N LEU A 221 -8.96 2.30 -32.03
CA LEU A 221 -8.49 0.97 -31.60
C LEU A 221 -7.38 1.05 -30.55
N TYR A 222 -6.49 2.05 -30.65
CA TYR A 222 -5.44 2.27 -29.67
C TYR A 222 -6.04 2.63 -28.29
N SER A 223 -7.00 3.53 -28.25
CA SER A 223 -7.72 3.89 -27.02
C SER A 223 -8.49 2.68 -26.43
N LYS A 224 -9.12 1.88 -27.30
CA LYS A 224 -9.78 0.62 -26.91
C LYS A 224 -8.77 -0.37 -26.28
N LYS A 225 -7.58 -0.52 -26.87
CA LYS A 225 -6.50 -1.34 -26.32
C LYS A 225 -6.14 -0.89 -24.92
N GLU A 226 -5.95 0.40 -24.71
CA GLU A 226 -5.57 0.98 -23.41
C GLU A 226 -6.65 0.71 -22.33
N THR A 227 -7.91 0.90 -22.66
CA THR A 227 -9.02 0.59 -21.73
C THR A 227 -9.09 -0.89 -21.39
N LEU A 228 -8.94 -1.78 -22.37
CA LEU A 228 -8.92 -3.24 -22.14
C LEU A 228 -7.73 -3.66 -21.28
N GLN A 229 -6.55 -3.06 -21.50
CA GLN A 229 -5.35 -3.32 -20.70
C GLN A 229 -5.53 -2.91 -19.23
N ASN A 230 -6.15 -1.76 -19.01
CA ASN A 230 -6.45 -1.28 -17.65
C ASN A 230 -7.49 -2.18 -16.97
N THR A 231 -8.52 -2.60 -17.69
CA THR A 231 -9.54 -3.55 -17.18
C THR A 231 -8.90 -4.89 -16.80
N TYR A 232 -8.04 -5.44 -17.67
CA TYR A 232 -7.32 -6.68 -17.40
C TYR A 232 -6.44 -6.56 -16.15
N LYS A 233 -5.61 -5.51 -16.06
CA LYS A 233 -4.74 -5.26 -14.90
C LYS A 233 -5.52 -5.10 -13.60
N SER A 234 -6.66 -4.42 -13.64
CA SER A 234 -7.53 -4.27 -12.46
C SER A 234 -8.11 -5.61 -12.03
N ALA A 235 -8.66 -6.37 -12.96
CA ALA A 235 -9.20 -7.71 -12.69
C ALA A 235 -8.13 -8.65 -12.12
N GLU A 236 -6.91 -8.63 -12.66
CA GLU A 236 -5.78 -9.43 -12.17
C GLU A 236 -5.40 -9.09 -10.72
N LYS A 237 -5.37 -7.81 -10.36
CA LYS A 237 -5.13 -7.37 -8.97
C LYS A 237 -6.21 -7.89 -8.03
N GLU A 238 -7.48 -7.81 -8.45
CA GLU A 238 -8.61 -8.29 -7.65
C GLU A 238 -8.58 -9.82 -7.49
N ILE A 239 -8.29 -10.57 -8.57
CA ILE A 239 -8.10 -12.03 -8.55
C ILE A 239 -7.00 -12.41 -7.54
N ASN A 240 -5.84 -11.73 -7.60
CA ASN A 240 -4.74 -11.99 -6.68
C ASN A 240 -5.11 -11.69 -5.21
N ALA A 241 -5.92 -10.65 -4.97
CA ALA A 241 -6.42 -10.34 -3.64
C ALA A 241 -7.42 -11.38 -3.13
N LEU A 242 -8.36 -11.82 -3.99
CA LEU A 242 -9.34 -12.85 -3.66
C LEU A 242 -8.67 -14.21 -3.41
N ASN A 243 -7.69 -14.61 -4.23
CA ASN A 243 -6.92 -15.83 -4.02
C ASN A 243 -6.22 -15.82 -2.66
N ARG A 244 -5.55 -14.73 -2.29
CA ARG A 244 -4.89 -14.62 -0.96
C ARG A 244 -5.90 -14.77 0.17
N LYS A 245 -7.07 -14.13 0.06
CA LYS A 245 -8.13 -14.25 1.07
C LYS A 245 -8.59 -15.69 1.22
N LEU A 246 -8.84 -16.35 0.10
CA LEU A 246 -9.30 -17.73 0.06
C LEU A 246 -8.26 -18.70 0.63
N ASP A 247 -6.98 -18.53 0.24
CA ASP A 247 -5.87 -19.33 0.73
C ASP A 247 -5.68 -19.16 2.25
N ASN A 248 -5.70 -17.90 2.74
CA ASN A 248 -5.61 -17.62 4.17
C ASN A 248 -6.74 -18.29 4.96
N LEU A 249 -7.98 -18.21 4.46
CA LEU A 249 -9.14 -18.82 5.12
C LEU A 249 -9.06 -20.35 5.14
N LYS A 250 -8.75 -20.97 3.99
CA LYS A 250 -8.60 -22.43 3.90
C LYS A 250 -7.49 -22.93 4.81
N GLN A 251 -6.30 -22.32 4.75
CA GLN A 251 -5.18 -22.72 5.61
C GLN A 251 -5.46 -22.52 7.09
N TYR A 252 -6.18 -21.46 7.47
CA TYR A 252 -6.54 -21.24 8.87
C TYR A 252 -7.51 -22.32 9.38
N LEU A 253 -8.54 -22.64 8.61
CA LEU A 253 -9.54 -23.66 8.97
C LEU A 253 -8.94 -25.06 9.01
N ASP A 254 -8.02 -25.38 8.09
CA ASP A 254 -7.34 -26.69 8.09
C ASP A 254 -6.46 -26.87 9.33
N ARG A 255 -5.77 -25.82 9.80
CA ARG A 255 -4.99 -25.84 11.04
C ARG A 255 -5.88 -25.99 12.27
N ASP A 256 -6.96 -25.23 12.36
CA ASP A 256 -7.92 -25.32 13.46
C ASP A 256 -8.48 -26.72 13.59
N SER A 257 -8.84 -27.35 12.48
CA SER A 257 -9.31 -28.74 12.43
C SER A 257 -8.27 -29.75 12.89
N GLN A 258 -6.98 -29.56 12.57
CA GLN A 258 -5.89 -30.43 13.03
C GLN A 258 -5.59 -30.26 14.53
N ASP A 259 -5.61 -29.02 15.03
CA ASP A 259 -5.38 -28.73 16.45
C ASP A 259 -6.51 -29.31 17.32
N HIS A 260 -7.76 -29.26 16.87
CA HIS A 260 -8.88 -29.93 17.57
C HIS A 260 -8.71 -31.45 17.59
N GLN A 261 -8.38 -32.11 16.48
CA GLN A 261 -8.16 -33.57 16.44
C GLN A 261 -7.00 -34.02 17.33
N THR A 262 -5.93 -33.22 17.43
CA THR A 262 -4.79 -33.55 18.32
C THR A 262 -5.12 -33.37 19.80
N SER A 263 -5.98 -32.41 20.13
CA SER A 263 -6.46 -32.14 21.48
C SER A 263 -7.40 -33.25 21.95
N ASP A 264 -8.32 -33.68 21.08
CA ASP A 264 -9.27 -34.79 21.40
C ASP A 264 -8.53 -36.11 21.61
N ARG A 265 -7.55 -36.45 20.76
CA ARG A 265 -6.69 -37.65 20.94
C ARG A 265 -5.88 -37.62 22.24
N LYS A 266 -5.46 -36.43 22.70
CA LYS A 266 -4.78 -36.30 24.00
C LYS A 266 -5.73 -36.44 25.16
N ALA A 267 -6.96 -35.93 25.06
CA ALA A 267 -8.00 -36.09 26.07
C ALA A 267 -8.41 -37.56 26.22
N GLU A 268 -8.61 -38.29 25.11
CA GLU A 268 -8.92 -39.73 25.11
C GLU A 268 -7.79 -40.58 25.71
N ARG A 269 -6.51 -40.27 25.42
CA ARG A 269 -5.38 -40.97 26.04
C ARG A 269 -5.31 -40.78 27.56
N ASN A 270 -5.60 -39.57 28.04
CA ASN A 270 -5.60 -39.29 29.48
C ASN A 270 -6.77 -39.95 30.22
N GLN A 271 -7.90 -40.20 29.57
CA GLN A 271 -9.03 -40.94 30.15
C GLN A 271 -8.79 -42.45 30.21
N ASN A 272 -7.99 -43.01 29.31
CA ASN A 272 -7.67 -44.46 29.28
C ASN A 272 -6.47 -44.82 30.18
N THR A 273 -5.89 -43.87 30.92
CA THR A 273 -4.71 -44.07 31.77
C THR A 273 -5.07 -43.95 33.27
N LEU A 274 -6.34 -43.75 33.62
CA LEU A 274 -6.94 -43.82 34.96
C LEU A 274 -7.72 -45.11 35.14
#